data_21d9b46c63fbe49d5f53971586f33a81
#
_entry.id   21d9b46c63fbe49d5f53971586f33a81
#
_cell.length_a   1.000
_cell.length_b   1.000
_cell.length_c   1.000
_cell.angle_alpha   90.00
_cell.angle_beta   90.00
_cell.angle_gamma   90.00
#
_symmetry.space_group_name_H-M   'P 1'
#
loop_
_entity.id
_entity.type
_entity.pdbx_description
1 polymer ?
#
loop_
_entity_poly.entity_id
_entity_poly.type
_entity_poly.pdbx_seq_one_letter_code
_entity_poly.pdbx_strand_id
1 'polypeptide(L)'
;AKGLSLSTGKPLVPVHHLRSHIAANYLTHADLTPPFLCLVVSGGHTHLVQVEDYTKMTVFGQTRDDAAGEAFDKAARAMGMPYPGGIALDKLAEEGDETAFSLPRPHVAGSPFDFSFSGLKTAVINLLHNASQRGEQLSIPDLAASYRRAVVDCLLRNTEAAMEETHGKKLVVAGGVSANRLLRRELERVANAHGWAFYKPELCYCGDNAAMVGAQGYYEFLAGHTAGMDLNACPEMAMERG
;
A
#
# COMPACT_ATOMS: atom_id res chain seq x y z
N ALA A 1 -6.93 -24.66 8.76
CA ALA A 1 -5.79 -24.61 9.67
C ALA A 1 -6.03 -25.43 10.94
N LYS A 2 -7.08 -25.13 11.76
CA LYS A 2 -7.35 -25.85 13.04
C LYS A 2 -7.46 -27.37 12.89
N GLY A 3 -8.18 -27.88 11.87
CA GLY A 3 -8.31 -29.31 11.61
C GLY A 3 -6.96 -29.99 11.31
N LEU A 4 -6.09 -29.31 10.58
CA LEU A 4 -4.73 -29.82 10.33
C LEU A 4 -3.88 -29.80 11.60
N SER A 5 -3.93 -28.72 12.38
CA SER A 5 -3.22 -28.63 13.65
C SER A 5 -3.65 -29.75 14.60
N LEU A 6 -4.96 -29.97 14.75
CA LEU A 6 -5.52 -31.01 15.60
C LEU A 6 -5.10 -32.42 15.17
N SER A 7 -5.16 -32.71 13.85
CA SER A 7 -4.85 -34.05 13.34
C SER A 7 -3.35 -34.38 13.29
N THR A 8 -2.49 -33.36 13.18
CA THR A 8 -1.05 -33.55 13.03
C THR A 8 -0.25 -33.22 14.30
N GLY A 9 -0.89 -32.66 15.34
CA GLY A 9 -0.23 -32.14 16.52
C GLY A 9 0.68 -30.92 16.28
N LYS A 10 0.65 -30.33 15.08
CA LYS A 10 1.47 -29.14 14.76
C LYS A 10 0.87 -27.88 15.38
N PRO A 11 1.71 -26.92 15.84
CA PRO A 11 1.22 -25.69 16.44
C PRO A 11 0.43 -24.84 15.44
N LEU A 12 -0.59 -24.14 15.93
CA LEU A 12 -1.34 -23.13 15.21
C LEU A 12 -0.67 -21.78 15.43
N VAL A 13 -0.29 -21.11 14.35
CA VAL A 13 0.37 -19.80 14.39
C VAL A 13 -0.61 -18.74 13.87
N PRO A 14 -1.00 -17.76 14.70
CA PRO A 14 -1.78 -16.62 14.24
C PRO A 14 -0.92 -15.68 13.39
N VAL A 15 -1.48 -15.16 12.31
CA VAL A 15 -0.75 -14.25 11.42
C VAL A 15 -1.62 -13.06 11.07
N HIS A 16 -1.07 -11.87 11.24
CA HIS A 16 -1.73 -10.63 10.86
C HIS A 16 -1.58 -10.36 9.36
N HIS A 17 -2.69 -10.09 8.66
CA HIS A 17 -2.71 -9.92 7.20
C HIS A 17 -1.74 -8.85 6.69
N LEU A 18 -1.72 -7.67 7.30
CA LEU A 18 -0.85 -6.57 6.84
C LEU A 18 0.63 -6.85 7.12
N ARG A 19 0.96 -7.56 8.22
CA ARG A 19 2.33 -8.02 8.47
C ARG A 19 2.77 -9.02 7.42
N SER A 20 1.84 -9.85 6.91
CA SER A 20 2.14 -10.77 5.80
C SER A 20 2.52 -10.03 4.51
N HIS A 21 1.84 -8.92 4.18
CA HIS A 21 2.24 -8.10 3.03
C HIS A 21 3.68 -7.57 3.19
N ILE A 22 4.07 -7.14 4.38
CA ILE A 22 5.46 -6.71 4.63
C ILE A 22 6.42 -7.90 4.44
N ALA A 23 6.07 -9.06 5.00
CA ALA A 23 6.87 -10.28 4.93
C ALA A 23 7.02 -10.85 3.51
N ALA A 24 6.15 -10.47 2.56
CA ALA A 24 6.31 -10.81 1.15
C ALA A 24 7.68 -10.35 0.59
N ASN A 25 8.24 -9.27 1.13
CA ASN A 25 9.57 -8.80 0.74
C ASN A 25 10.69 -9.76 1.14
N TYR A 26 10.55 -10.51 2.23
CA TYR A 26 11.56 -11.52 2.65
C TYR A 26 11.63 -12.70 1.69
N LEU A 27 10.57 -12.95 0.88
CA LEU A 27 10.58 -13.96 -0.18
C LEU A 27 11.41 -13.54 -1.39
N THR A 28 11.50 -12.22 -1.62
CA THR A 28 12.25 -11.65 -2.75
C THR A 28 13.69 -11.29 -2.35
N HIS A 29 13.89 -10.82 -1.11
CA HIS A 29 15.13 -10.23 -0.64
C HIS A 29 15.63 -10.94 0.62
N ALA A 30 16.53 -11.90 0.45
CA ALA A 30 17.11 -12.65 1.57
C ALA A 30 18.01 -11.79 2.49
N ASP A 31 18.48 -10.65 1.99
CA ASP A 31 19.30 -9.68 2.69
C ASP A 31 18.50 -8.62 3.48
N LEU A 32 17.18 -8.56 3.27
CA LEU A 32 16.33 -7.61 3.99
C LEU A 32 16.16 -8.04 5.45
N THR A 33 16.67 -7.24 6.33
CA THR A 33 16.56 -7.41 7.79
C THR A 33 16.04 -6.13 8.46
N PRO A 34 15.20 -6.22 9.49
CA PRO A 34 14.87 -5.05 10.33
C PRO A 34 16.13 -4.37 10.93
N PRO A 35 16.08 -3.08 11.32
CA PRO A 35 14.91 -2.21 11.20
C PRO A 35 14.78 -1.58 9.82
N PHE A 36 13.53 -1.22 9.44
CA PHE A 36 13.22 -0.46 8.22
C PHE A 36 11.83 0.22 8.31
N LEU A 37 11.59 1.22 7.44
CA LEU A 37 10.25 1.79 7.24
C LEU A 37 9.60 1.11 6.04
N CYS A 38 8.32 0.69 6.20
CA CYS A 38 7.54 0.08 5.13
C CYS A 38 6.32 0.93 4.79
N LEU A 39 6.16 1.29 3.51
CA LEU A 39 4.92 1.80 2.96
C LEU A 39 4.04 0.62 2.53
N VAL A 40 3.00 0.33 3.31
CA VAL A 40 1.99 -0.70 3.00
C VAL A 40 0.83 -0.04 2.26
N VAL A 41 0.63 -0.40 1.00
CA VAL A 41 -0.42 0.15 0.13
C VAL A 41 -1.20 -0.96 -0.55
N SER A 42 -2.50 -1.09 -0.20
CA SER A 42 -3.39 -2.13 -0.73
C SER A 42 -4.77 -1.57 -1.05
N GLY A 43 -5.71 -2.42 -1.43
CA GLY A 43 -7.11 -2.07 -1.67
C GLY A 43 -7.79 -1.45 -0.45
N GLY A 44 -7.52 -1.97 0.75
CA GLY A 44 -8.17 -1.53 1.98
C GLY A 44 -7.27 -0.77 2.96
N HIS A 45 -5.95 -0.69 2.71
CA HIS A 45 -5.02 -0.14 3.69
C HIS A 45 -3.96 0.74 3.04
N THR A 46 -3.63 1.84 3.72
CA THR A 46 -2.47 2.68 3.41
C THR A 46 -1.83 3.09 4.73
N HIS A 47 -0.66 2.51 5.00
CA HIS A 47 0.06 2.70 6.27
C HIS A 47 1.55 2.94 6.02
N LEU A 48 2.15 3.78 6.85
CA LEU A 48 3.59 3.81 7.09
C LEU A 48 3.86 3.02 8.36
N VAL A 49 4.70 2.01 8.27
CA VAL A 49 4.96 1.06 9.35
C VAL A 49 6.45 1.04 9.66
N GLN A 50 6.80 1.37 10.89
CA GLN A 50 8.13 1.13 11.41
C GLN A 50 8.25 -0.33 11.81
N VAL A 51 9.11 -1.06 11.14
CA VAL A 51 9.45 -2.46 11.44
C VAL A 51 10.74 -2.46 12.25
N GLU A 52 10.61 -2.72 13.55
CA GLU A 52 11.75 -2.77 14.48
C GLU A 52 12.38 -4.16 14.51
N ASP A 53 11.54 -5.19 14.41
CA ASP A 53 11.91 -6.59 14.31
C ASP A 53 10.87 -7.33 13.48
N TYR A 54 11.10 -8.57 13.10
CA TYR A 54 10.21 -9.40 12.27
C TYR A 54 8.78 -9.55 12.83
N THR A 55 8.62 -9.41 14.15
CA THR A 55 7.34 -9.48 14.85
C THR A 55 6.99 -8.21 15.64
N LYS A 56 7.84 -7.18 15.61
CA LYS A 56 7.61 -5.90 16.29
C LYS A 56 7.47 -4.78 15.28
N MET A 57 6.24 -4.29 15.12
CA MET A 57 5.84 -3.30 14.12
C MET A 57 4.95 -2.23 14.76
N THR A 58 5.19 -0.97 14.39
CA THR A 58 4.43 0.19 14.89
C THR A 58 3.92 1.00 13.70
N VAL A 59 2.64 1.35 13.71
CA VAL A 59 2.05 2.23 12.68
C VAL A 59 2.51 3.66 12.94
N PHE A 60 3.25 4.22 12.01
CA PHE A 60 3.79 5.57 12.06
C PHE A 60 2.83 6.60 11.45
N GLY A 61 2.06 6.19 10.44
CA GLY A 61 1.03 6.97 9.78
C GLY A 61 0.07 6.08 9.02
N GLN A 62 -1.15 6.56 8.79
CA GLN A 62 -2.19 5.79 8.09
C GLN A 62 -3.17 6.69 7.35
N THR A 63 -3.97 6.10 6.46
CA THR A 63 -5.06 6.86 5.84
C THR A 63 -6.15 7.19 6.85
N ARG A 64 -6.74 8.39 6.70
CA ARG A 64 -7.87 8.87 7.52
C ARG A 64 -9.22 8.70 6.82
N ASP A 65 -9.19 8.28 5.57
CA ASP A 65 -10.37 8.05 4.76
C ASP A 65 -10.15 6.84 3.81
N ASP A 66 -10.39 6.97 2.53
CA ASP A 66 -10.16 5.89 1.55
C ASP A 66 -8.69 5.43 1.57
N ALA A 67 -8.46 4.13 1.42
CA ALA A 67 -7.13 3.62 1.11
C ALA A 67 -6.73 3.99 -0.34
N ALA A 68 -5.43 4.03 -0.64
CA ALA A 68 -4.96 4.39 -1.98
C ALA A 68 -5.52 3.47 -3.08
N GLY A 69 -5.60 2.15 -2.83
CA GLY A 69 -6.17 1.22 -3.80
C GLY A 69 -7.67 1.42 -4.00
N GLU A 70 -8.41 1.65 -2.93
CA GLU A 70 -9.83 2.00 -2.99
C GLU A 70 -10.05 3.33 -3.75
N ALA A 71 -9.16 4.31 -3.52
CA ALA A 71 -9.20 5.58 -4.24
C ALA A 71 -8.97 5.39 -5.75
N PHE A 72 -8.02 4.52 -6.15
CA PHE A 72 -7.82 4.14 -7.54
C PHE A 72 -9.06 3.47 -8.14
N ASP A 73 -9.67 2.51 -7.45
CA ASP A 73 -10.85 1.80 -7.93
C ASP A 73 -12.07 2.73 -8.07
N LYS A 74 -12.27 3.64 -7.10
CA LYS A 74 -13.35 4.63 -7.15
C LYS A 74 -13.18 5.64 -8.29
N ALA A 75 -11.95 6.10 -8.55
CA ALA A 75 -11.66 6.99 -9.66
C ALA A 75 -11.81 6.28 -11.02
N ALA A 76 -11.29 5.07 -11.15
CA ALA A 76 -11.45 4.24 -12.33
C ALA A 76 -12.94 4.03 -12.69
N ARG A 77 -13.78 3.72 -11.68
CA ARG A 77 -15.23 3.61 -11.87
C ARG A 77 -15.84 4.92 -12.37
N ALA A 78 -15.45 6.07 -11.81
CA ALA A 78 -15.93 7.38 -12.26
C ALA A 78 -15.54 7.68 -13.71
N MET A 79 -14.40 7.18 -14.17
CA MET A 79 -13.90 7.25 -15.54
C MET A 79 -14.50 6.17 -16.47
N GLY A 80 -15.45 5.35 -16.00
CA GLY A 80 -16.14 4.32 -16.80
C GLY A 80 -15.40 2.98 -16.90
N MET A 81 -14.38 2.73 -16.08
CA MET A 81 -13.64 1.47 -16.09
C MET A 81 -14.32 0.38 -15.26
N PRO A 82 -14.11 -0.92 -15.56
CA PRO A 82 -14.65 -2.03 -14.77
C PRO A 82 -13.98 -2.11 -13.39
N TYR A 83 -14.61 -2.86 -12.47
CA TYR A 83 -14.05 -3.15 -11.15
C TYR A 83 -13.40 -4.56 -11.13
N PRO A 84 -12.24 -4.74 -10.49
CA PRO A 84 -11.36 -3.71 -9.89
C PRO A 84 -10.66 -2.87 -10.96
N GLY A 85 -10.64 -1.55 -10.77
CA GLY A 85 -10.23 -0.60 -11.79
C GLY A 85 -8.76 -0.13 -11.70
N GLY A 86 -8.12 -0.34 -10.54
CA GLY A 86 -6.78 0.22 -10.29
C GLY A 86 -5.71 -0.21 -11.31
N ILE A 87 -5.70 -1.48 -11.72
CA ILE A 87 -4.77 -2.00 -12.74
C ILE A 87 -5.06 -1.40 -14.12
N ALA A 88 -6.35 -1.30 -14.48
CA ALA A 88 -6.77 -0.73 -15.76
C ALA A 88 -6.42 0.76 -15.83
N LEU A 89 -6.64 1.50 -14.74
CA LEU A 89 -6.26 2.89 -14.62
C LEU A 89 -4.74 3.08 -14.74
N ASP A 90 -3.94 2.29 -14.03
CA ASP A 90 -2.47 2.37 -14.10
C ASP A 90 -1.95 2.12 -15.53
N LYS A 91 -2.55 1.13 -16.23
CA LYS A 91 -2.20 0.85 -17.62
C LYS A 91 -2.60 2.01 -18.55
N LEU A 92 -3.82 2.53 -18.43
CA LEU A 92 -4.30 3.62 -19.27
C LEU A 92 -3.52 4.91 -19.03
N ALA A 93 -3.11 5.16 -17.80
CA ALA A 93 -2.29 6.31 -17.42
C ALA A 93 -0.89 6.35 -18.06
N GLU A 94 -0.40 5.24 -18.61
CA GLU A 94 0.86 5.21 -19.38
C GLU A 94 0.73 5.90 -20.75
N GLU A 95 -0.51 6.05 -21.27
CA GLU A 95 -0.82 6.64 -22.55
C GLU A 95 -1.14 8.15 -22.44
N GLY A 96 -1.27 8.67 -21.22
CA GLY A 96 -1.71 10.03 -20.94
C GLY A 96 -0.61 10.98 -20.44
N ASP A 97 -0.92 12.28 -20.48
CA ASP A 97 -0.09 13.34 -19.91
C ASP A 97 -0.44 13.54 -18.42
N GLU A 98 0.51 13.26 -17.53
CA GLU A 98 0.34 13.41 -16.08
C GLU A 98 0.21 14.89 -15.61
N THR A 99 0.44 15.85 -16.50
CA THR A 99 0.36 17.29 -16.23
C THR A 99 -0.90 17.96 -16.78
N ALA A 100 -1.70 17.23 -17.55
CA ALA A 100 -2.88 17.77 -18.26
C ALA A 100 -3.97 18.32 -17.31
N PHE A 101 -4.12 17.71 -16.11
CA PHE A 101 -5.11 18.15 -15.13
C PHE A 101 -4.46 18.47 -13.78
N SER A 102 -4.72 19.68 -13.28
CA SER A 102 -4.30 20.08 -11.93
C SER A 102 -5.26 19.49 -10.88
N LEU A 103 -4.85 18.41 -10.25
CA LEU A 103 -5.59 17.77 -9.16
C LEU A 103 -5.00 18.16 -7.79
N PRO A 104 -5.81 18.21 -6.73
CA PRO A 104 -5.30 18.53 -5.40
C PRO A 104 -4.28 17.49 -4.92
N ARG A 105 -3.41 17.91 -3.97
CA ARG A 105 -2.51 17.01 -3.20
C ARG A 105 -2.93 17.08 -1.74
N PRO A 106 -3.94 16.31 -1.32
CA PRO A 106 -4.45 16.39 0.04
C PRO A 106 -3.35 16.13 1.08
N HIS A 107 -3.50 16.77 2.23
CA HIS A 107 -2.69 16.53 3.41
C HIS A 107 -3.59 16.55 4.65
N VAL A 108 -3.18 15.84 5.69
CA VAL A 108 -3.89 15.81 6.95
C VAL A 108 -3.26 16.86 7.88
N ALA A 109 -4.04 17.88 8.26
CA ALA A 109 -3.55 18.95 9.11
C ALA A 109 -3.12 18.39 10.48
N GLY A 110 -1.92 18.76 10.93
CA GLY A 110 -1.36 18.32 12.21
C GLY A 110 -0.83 16.88 12.22
N SER A 111 -0.85 16.16 11.08
CA SER A 111 -0.35 14.79 10.98
C SER A 111 0.37 14.59 9.63
N PRO A 112 1.68 14.90 9.56
CA PRO A 112 2.44 14.90 8.30
C PRO A 112 2.63 13.51 7.70
N PHE A 113 2.39 12.45 8.47
CA PHE A 113 2.57 11.07 8.04
C PHE A 113 1.26 10.38 7.64
N ASP A 114 0.10 10.99 7.98
CA ASP A 114 -1.21 10.45 7.63
C ASP A 114 -1.63 10.82 6.21
N PHE A 115 -2.43 9.95 5.60
CA PHE A 115 -2.90 10.12 4.23
C PHE A 115 -4.39 10.50 4.19
N SER A 116 -4.80 11.10 3.07
CA SER A 116 -6.20 11.32 2.71
C SER A 116 -6.31 11.29 1.19
N PHE A 117 -7.30 10.58 0.67
CA PHE A 117 -7.52 10.42 -0.78
C PHE A 117 -8.95 10.77 -1.22
N SER A 118 -9.90 10.91 -0.30
CA SER A 118 -11.32 11.18 -0.63
C SER A 118 -11.52 12.45 -1.44
N GLY A 119 -10.72 13.49 -1.17
CA GLY A 119 -10.74 14.74 -1.92
C GLY A 119 -10.34 14.60 -3.39
N LEU A 120 -9.44 13.69 -3.72
CA LEU A 120 -9.02 13.40 -5.10
C LEU A 120 -10.14 12.79 -5.93
N LYS A 121 -10.88 11.83 -5.35
CA LYS A 121 -12.06 11.25 -6.00
C LYS A 121 -13.09 12.32 -6.33
N THR A 122 -13.40 13.20 -5.36
CA THR A 122 -14.38 14.29 -5.55
C THR A 122 -13.92 15.23 -6.65
N ALA A 123 -12.64 15.56 -6.73
CA ALA A 123 -12.10 16.40 -7.79
C ALA A 123 -12.29 15.78 -9.19
N VAL A 124 -12.04 14.48 -9.35
CA VAL A 124 -12.29 13.77 -10.62
C VAL A 124 -13.77 13.78 -11.00
N ILE A 125 -14.66 13.47 -10.06
CA ILE A 125 -16.10 13.48 -10.32
C ILE A 125 -16.58 14.87 -10.77
N ASN A 126 -16.10 15.92 -10.11
CA ASN A 126 -16.44 17.30 -10.46
C ASN A 126 -15.91 17.69 -11.85
N LEU A 127 -14.67 17.28 -12.21
CA LEU A 127 -14.12 17.52 -13.54
C LEU A 127 -14.97 16.87 -14.64
N LEU A 128 -15.31 15.58 -14.46
CA LEU A 128 -16.13 14.84 -15.42
C LEU A 128 -17.54 15.44 -15.55
N HIS A 129 -18.16 15.80 -14.42
CA HIS A 129 -19.50 16.42 -14.41
C HIS A 129 -19.50 17.78 -15.12
N ASN A 130 -18.54 18.65 -14.78
CA ASN A 130 -18.45 19.98 -15.38
C ASN A 130 -18.19 19.91 -16.89
N ALA A 131 -17.32 19.01 -17.34
CA ALA A 131 -17.09 18.79 -18.77
C ALA A 131 -18.36 18.31 -19.49
N SER A 132 -19.08 17.35 -18.90
CA SER A 132 -20.35 16.87 -19.46
C SER A 132 -21.40 18.00 -19.60
N GLN A 133 -21.50 18.88 -18.59
CA GLN A 133 -22.42 20.03 -18.66
C GLN A 133 -22.07 21.02 -19.75
N ARG A 134 -20.77 21.14 -20.09
CA ARG A 134 -20.30 22.03 -21.16
C ARG A 134 -20.29 21.37 -22.54
N GLY A 135 -20.63 20.08 -22.62
CA GLY A 135 -20.51 19.31 -23.86
C GLY A 135 -19.05 19.04 -24.26
N GLU A 136 -18.12 19.16 -23.34
CA GLU A 136 -16.68 18.91 -23.55
C GLU A 136 -16.38 17.43 -23.31
N GLN A 137 -15.48 16.87 -24.12
CA GLN A 137 -14.92 15.54 -23.91
C GLN A 137 -13.52 15.64 -23.30
N LEU A 138 -13.32 15.07 -22.11
CA LEU A 138 -12.01 15.00 -21.51
C LEU A 138 -11.25 13.78 -22.04
N SER A 139 -9.93 13.93 -22.19
CA SER A 139 -9.03 12.80 -22.43
C SER A 139 -8.97 11.94 -21.17
N ILE A 140 -9.57 10.76 -21.21
CA ILE A 140 -9.56 9.84 -20.08
C ILE A 140 -8.15 9.31 -19.76
N PRO A 141 -7.26 9.02 -20.77
CA PRO A 141 -5.87 8.69 -20.48
C PRO A 141 -5.14 9.78 -19.69
N ASP A 142 -5.30 11.06 -20.08
CA ASP A 142 -4.66 12.18 -19.40
C ASP A 142 -5.21 12.39 -17.99
N LEU A 143 -6.53 12.21 -17.81
CA LEU A 143 -7.14 12.27 -16.49
C LEU A 143 -6.65 11.13 -15.58
N ALA A 144 -6.52 9.92 -16.12
CA ALA A 144 -5.96 8.78 -15.40
C ALA A 144 -4.49 9.00 -15.03
N ALA A 145 -3.68 9.55 -15.93
CA ALA A 145 -2.27 9.89 -15.69
C ALA A 145 -2.12 10.96 -14.60
N SER A 146 -2.88 12.06 -14.72
CA SER A 146 -2.87 13.14 -13.72
C SER A 146 -3.37 12.68 -12.35
N TYR A 147 -4.39 11.80 -12.31
CA TYR A 147 -4.88 11.21 -11.07
C TYR A 147 -3.85 10.30 -10.40
N ARG A 148 -3.28 9.37 -11.17
CA ARG A 148 -2.20 8.49 -10.71
C ARG A 148 -1.04 9.30 -10.14
N ARG A 149 -0.63 10.36 -10.83
CA ARG A 149 0.43 11.26 -10.38
C ARG A 149 0.07 11.91 -9.04
N ALA A 150 -1.14 12.42 -8.88
CA ALA A 150 -1.57 13.07 -7.65
C ALA A 150 -1.59 12.12 -6.44
N VAL A 151 -2.04 10.87 -6.63
CA VAL A 151 -1.99 9.83 -5.57
C VAL A 151 -0.55 9.50 -5.21
N VAL A 152 0.30 9.26 -6.22
CA VAL A 152 1.71 8.91 -6.00
C VAL A 152 2.46 10.05 -5.30
N ASP A 153 2.22 11.32 -5.67
CA ASP A 153 2.83 12.48 -5.01
C ASP A 153 2.47 12.53 -3.51
N CYS A 154 1.22 12.21 -3.14
CA CYS A 154 0.83 12.14 -1.73
C CYS A 154 1.55 11.01 -0.99
N LEU A 155 1.66 9.83 -1.60
CA LEU A 155 2.37 8.69 -1.01
C LEU A 155 3.86 9.00 -0.82
N LEU A 156 4.51 9.58 -1.83
CA LEU A 156 5.93 9.94 -1.78
C LEU A 156 6.22 10.96 -0.69
N ARG A 157 5.50 12.07 -0.69
CA ARG A 157 5.71 13.16 0.27
C ARG A 157 5.70 12.66 1.72
N ASN A 158 4.68 11.87 2.09
CA ASN A 158 4.54 11.40 3.46
C ASN A 158 5.55 10.30 3.80
N THR A 159 5.92 9.46 2.81
CA THR A 159 6.96 8.44 2.98
C THR A 159 8.32 9.07 3.17
N GLU A 160 8.64 10.09 2.38
CA GLU A 160 9.90 10.83 2.46
C GLU A 160 10.03 11.52 3.83
N ALA A 161 8.98 12.23 4.27
CA ALA A 161 8.93 12.84 5.59
C ALA A 161 9.11 11.83 6.73
N ALA A 162 8.48 10.64 6.63
CA ALA A 162 8.62 9.59 7.63
C ALA A 162 10.02 8.96 7.65
N MET A 163 10.66 8.78 6.49
CA MET A 163 12.03 8.30 6.40
C MET A 163 13.03 9.28 7.01
N GLU A 164 12.81 10.59 6.80
CA GLU A 164 13.65 11.65 7.40
C GLU A 164 13.48 11.69 8.92
N GLU A 165 12.23 11.67 9.41
CA GLU A 165 11.91 11.69 10.85
C GLU A 165 12.48 10.47 11.58
N THR A 166 12.38 9.28 10.99
CA THR A 166 12.89 8.04 11.59
C THR A 166 14.40 7.85 11.38
N HIS A 167 15.06 8.75 10.64
CA HIS A 167 16.45 8.58 10.18
C HIS A 167 16.69 7.23 9.50
N GLY A 168 15.67 6.72 8.80
CA GLY A 168 15.66 5.42 8.15
C GLY A 168 16.71 5.29 7.06
N LYS A 169 17.25 4.08 6.90
CA LYS A 169 18.23 3.76 5.84
C LYS A 169 17.67 2.76 4.82
N LYS A 170 16.58 2.08 5.17
CA LYS A 170 15.93 1.08 4.34
C LYS A 170 14.46 1.46 4.18
N LEU A 171 14.03 1.61 2.94
CA LEU A 171 12.65 1.84 2.55
C LEU A 171 12.11 0.57 1.89
N VAL A 172 10.98 0.10 2.37
CA VAL A 172 10.29 -1.08 1.83
C VAL A 172 8.91 -0.65 1.32
N VAL A 173 8.43 -1.23 0.22
CA VAL A 173 7.04 -1.09 -0.21
C VAL A 173 6.35 -2.45 -0.22
N ALA A 174 5.06 -2.51 0.16
CA ALA A 174 4.29 -3.75 0.23
C ALA A 174 2.81 -3.52 -0.12
N GLY A 175 2.08 -4.61 -0.40
CA GLY A 175 0.65 -4.59 -0.73
C GLY A 175 0.37 -4.47 -2.23
N GLY A 176 -0.89 -4.71 -2.64
CA GLY A 176 -1.28 -4.79 -4.05
C GLY A 176 -0.97 -3.56 -4.89
N VAL A 177 -1.11 -2.35 -4.31
CA VAL A 177 -0.79 -1.09 -5.00
C VAL A 177 0.72 -0.90 -5.19
N SER A 178 1.57 -1.64 -4.47
CA SER A 178 3.02 -1.65 -4.72
C SER A 178 3.40 -2.17 -6.10
N ALA A 179 2.46 -2.78 -6.85
CA ALA A 179 2.64 -3.14 -8.25
C ALA A 179 2.53 -1.95 -9.21
N ASN A 180 1.99 -0.80 -8.77
CA ASN A 180 1.84 0.41 -9.60
C ASN A 180 3.20 0.88 -10.12
N ARG A 181 3.29 1.06 -11.44
CA ARG A 181 4.57 1.34 -12.13
C ARG A 181 5.16 2.68 -11.75
N LEU A 182 4.31 3.72 -11.69
CA LEU A 182 4.76 5.06 -11.32
C LEU A 182 5.26 5.09 -9.88
N LEU A 183 4.52 4.48 -8.95
CA LEU A 183 4.91 4.43 -7.54
C LEU A 183 6.27 3.75 -7.36
N ARG A 184 6.49 2.59 -7.99
CA ARG A 184 7.79 1.88 -7.94
C ARG A 184 8.94 2.74 -8.46
N ARG A 185 8.75 3.37 -9.62
CA ARG A 185 9.76 4.23 -10.25
C ARG A 185 10.12 5.41 -9.36
N GLU A 186 9.10 6.08 -8.83
CA GLU A 186 9.32 7.29 -8.04
C GLU A 186 9.90 6.99 -6.66
N LEU A 187 9.46 5.90 -5.98
CA LEU A 187 10.08 5.46 -4.71
C LEU A 187 11.55 5.12 -4.92
N GLU A 188 11.90 4.42 -6.00
CA GLU A 188 13.29 4.09 -6.33
C GLU A 188 14.12 5.36 -6.62
N ARG A 189 13.55 6.33 -7.35
CA ARG A 189 14.18 7.62 -7.62
C ARG A 189 14.47 8.39 -6.32
N VAL A 190 13.48 8.49 -5.44
CA VAL A 190 13.62 9.18 -4.13
C VAL A 190 14.64 8.46 -3.26
N ALA A 191 14.54 7.14 -3.14
CA ALA A 191 15.48 6.35 -2.35
C ALA A 191 16.93 6.53 -2.82
N ASN A 192 17.16 6.51 -4.14
CA ASN A 192 18.48 6.75 -4.72
C ASN A 192 19.00 8.18 -4.41
N ALA A 193 18.12 9.19 -4.49
CA ALA A 193 18.51 10.57 -4.20
C ALA A 193 18.93 10.78 -2.75
N HIS A 194 18.33 10.05 -1.80
CA HIS A 194 18.65 10.10 -0.37
C HIS A 194 19.69 9.05 0.07
N GLY A 195 20.11 8.15 -0.82
CA GLY A 195 21.03 7.06 -0.48
C GLY A 195 20.40 5.97 0.41
N TRP A 196 19.06 5.80 0.34
CA TRP A 196 18.36 4.73 1.04
C TRP A 196 18.40 3.44 0.23
N ALA A 197 18.54 2.30 0.92
CA ALA A 197 18.31 1.01 0.30
C ALA A 197 16.80 0.81 0.07
N PHE A 198 16.40 0.51 -1.17
CA PHE A 198 14.99 0.34 -1.53
C PHE A 198 14.66 -1.10 -1.85
N TYR A 199 13.60 -1.63 -1.22
CA TYR A 199 13.10 -2.99 -1.37
C TYR A 199 11.65 -3.00 -1.84
N LYS A 200 11.39 -3.78 -2.87
CA LYS A 200 10.05 -3.96 -3.47
C LYS A 200 9.81 -5.44 -3.76
N PRO A 201 8.64 -6.00 -3.47
CA PRO A 201 8.39 -7.41 -3.73
C PRO A 201 8.32 -7.68 -5.24
N GLU A 202 8.59 -8.91 -5.66
CA GLU A 202 8.24 -9.37 -7.00
C GLU A 202 6.74 -9.19 -7.25
N LEU A 203 6.34 -8.96 -8.50
CA LEU A 203 4.94 -8.67 -8.85
C LEU A 203 3.98 -9.76 -8.41
N CYS A 204 4.40 -11.03 -8.45
CA CYS A 204 3.60 -12.17 -8.00
C CYS A 204 3.30 -12.19 -6.50
N TYR A 205 4.08 -11.46 -5.68
CA TYR A 205 3.90 -11.35 -4.24
C TYR A 205 3.25 -10.04 -3.78
N CYS A 206 2.92 -9.12 -4.70
CA CYS A 206 2.27 -7.85 -4.32
C CYS A 206 0.85 -8.04 -3.81
N GLY A 207 0.04 -8.87 -4.48
CA GLY A 207 -1.33 -9.20 -4.06
C GLY A 207 -1.37 -10.25 -2.96
N ASP A 208 -2.60 -10.55 -2.49
CA ASP A 208 -2.84 -11.57 -1.48
C ASP A 208 -2.37 -12.94 -1.98
N ASN A 209 -1.55 -13.60 -1.18
CA ASN A 209 -1.04 -14.93 -1.51
C ASN A 209 -0.68 -15.73 -0.24
N ALA A 210 -0.65 -17.06 -0.35
CA ALA A 210 -0.33 -17.93 0.79
C ALA A 210 1.14 -17.85 1.21
N ALA A 211 2.05 -17.55 0.27
CA ALA A 211 3.49 -17.50 0.56
C ALA A 211 3.83 -16.36 1.53
N MET A 212 3.20 -15.18 1.37
CA MET A 212 3.38 -14.05 2.29
C MET A 212 2.94 -14.40 3.72
N VAL A 213 1.83 -15.16 3.86
CA VAL A 213 1.33 -15.62 5.16
C VAL A 213 2.30 -16.62 5.77
N GLY A 214 2.84 -17.53 4.96
CA GLY A 214 3.88 -18.48 5.39
C GLY A 214 5.15 -17.79 5.85
N ALA A 215 5.58 -16.74 5.14
CA ALA A 215 6.78 -15.96 5.49
C ALA A 215 6.63 -15.28 6.86
N GLN A 216 5.51 -14.57 7.11
CA GLN A 216 5.26 -13.98 8.43
C GLN A 216 5.09 -15.06 9.50
N GLY A 217 4.34 -16.12 9.19
CA GLY A 217 4.11 -17.23 10.12
C GLY A 217 5.40 -17.92 10.57
N TYR A 218 6.42 -17.96 9.73
CA TYR A 218 7.73 -18.47 10.10
C TYR A 218 8.38 -17.66 11.23
N TYR A 219 8.37 -16.32 11.11
CA TYR A 219 8.93 -15.44 12.14
C TYR A 219 8.10 -15.43 13.42
N GLU A 220 6.76 -15.46 13.31
CA GLU A 220 5.88 -15.59 14.48
C GLU A 220 6.13 -16.93 15.22
N PHE A 221 6.33 -18.00 14.49
CA PHE A 221 6.68 -19.30 15.06
C PHE A 221 8.02 -19.28 15.79
N LEU A 222 9.06 -18.69 15.19
CA LEU A 222 10.38 -18.55 15.81
C LEU A 222 10.32 -17.72 17.09
N ALA A 223 9.44 -16.71 17.13
CA ALA A 223 9.18 -15.89 18.33
C ALA A 223 8.35 -16.62 19.40
N GLY A 224 7.87 -17.83 19.13
CA GLY A 224 7.04 -18.61 20.05
C GLY A 224 5.56 -18.20 20.06
N HIS A 225 5.12 -17.38 19.12
CA HIS A 225 3.74 -16.92 19.02
C HIS A 225 2.85 -18.03 18.43
N THR A 226 2.29 -18.85 19.32
CA THR A 226 1.35 -19.91 18.97
C THR A 226 0.01 -19.69 19.66
N ALA A 227 -1.06 -20.30 19.14
CA ALA A 227 -2.40 -20.17 19.66
C ALA A 227 -3.07 -21.54 19.90
N GLY A 228 -4.04 -21.55 20.79
CA GLY A 228 -4.89 -22.71 21.05
C GLY A 228 -6.00 -22.88 20.01
N MET A 229 -6.78 -23.95 20.16
CA MET A 229 -7.91 -24.27 19.28
C MET A 229 -9.11 -23.30 19.43
N ASP A 230 -9.11 -22.47 20.46
CA ASP A 230 -10.07 -21.40 20.70
C ASP A 230 -9.84 -20.16 19.84
N LEU A 231 -8.66 -20.02 19.20
CA LEU A 231 -8.37 -18.89 18.29
C LEU A 231 -9.48 -18.71 17.25
N ASN A 232 -9.98 -17.50 17.11
CA ASN A 232 -10.91 -17.12 16.04
C ASN A 232 -10.29 -16.09 15.09
N ALA A 233 -10.74 -16.08 13.83
CA ALA A 233 -10.39 -15.04 12.90
C ALA A 233 -10.93 -13.69 13.39
N CYS A 234 -10.10 -12.67 13.34
CA CYS A 234 -10.45 -11.30 13.68
C CYS A 234 -10.33 -10.45 12.41
N PRO A 235 -11.44 -9.88 11.89
CA PRO A 235 -11.41 -9.11 10.63
C PRO A 235 -10.71 -7.76 10.80
N GLU A 236 -10.75 -7.19 11.99
CA GLU A 236 -10.14 -5.90 12.33
C GLU A 236 -9.24 -6.06 13.56
N MET A 237 -7.95 -5.95 13.33
CA MET A 237 -6.95 -6.00 14.38
C MET A 237 -5.91 -4.90 14.13
N ALA A 238 -5.55 -4.17 15.19
CA ALA A 238 -4.44 -3.23 15.12
C ALA A 238 -3.13 -3.98 14.85
N MET A 239 -2.29 -3.43 13.99
CA MET A 239 -1.04 -4.08 13.56
C MET A 239 -0.06 -4.32 14.72
N GLU A 240 -0.12 -3.48 15.77
CA GLU A 240 0.70 -3.60 16.97
C GLU A 240 0.30 -4.78 17.86
N ARG A 241 -0.91 -5.33 17.65
CA ARG A 241 -1.47 -6.45 18.41
C ARG A 241 -1.37 -7.75 17.62
N GLY A 242 -0.20 -8.11 17.18
CA GLY A 242 0.03 -9.37 16.50
C GLY A 242 0.71 -10.39 17.38
#